data_076af1ee78f5f75ee69c49b923abc23c
#
_entry.id   076af1ee78f5f75ee69c49b923abc23c
#
_cell.length_a   1.000
_cell.length_b   1.000
_cell.length_c   1.000
_cell.angle_alpha   90.00
_cell.angle_beta   90.00
_cell.angle_gamma   90.00
#
_symmetry.space_group_name_H-M   'P 1'
#
loop_
_entity.id
_entity.type
_entity.pdbx_description
1 polymer ?
#
loop_
_entity_poly.entity_id
_entity_poly.type
_entity_poly.pdbx_seq_one_letter_code
_entity_poly.pdbx_strand_id
1 'polypeptide(L)'
;ANQKVLNEASALVGRVIGSKWQSSFKFELRSKMNGRDVFEIEDGGNNTIIVRGNNGISLASGFNYYLKNYAMVDYNPLFDSNTEMKKGIVPVGKKIVKDTQYEYRYALNFCTYSYTMSFWNWDQYEEFIDWAAMNGVNLMLDIVGQEEVLRQTLNKWGYSDEEVKEYICGPAYFAWFYMQNLYSYGGPLPDNWFEQRTELARKMHDRMQTYGISPVVQGFSGQVPDN
;
A
#
# COMPACT_ATOMS: atom_id res chain seq x y z
N ALA A 1 5.49 13.03 13.69
CA ALA A 1 5.00 12.73 12.32
C ALA A 1 6.18 12.72 11.32
N ASN A 2 6.90 13.82 11.14
CA ASN A 2 7.96 13.94 10.13
C ASN A 2 9.07 12.88 10.25
N GLN A 3 9.54 12.60 11.46
CA GLN A 3 10.59 11.58 11.64
C GLN A 3 10.12 10.17 11.28
N LYS A 4 8.85 9.82 11.54
CA LYS A 4 8.28 8.52 11.15
C LYS A 4 8.31 8.34 9.62
N VAL A 5 7.99 9.40 8.88
CA VAL A 5 8.02 9.40 7.41
C VAL A 5 9.45 9.20 6.87
N LEU A 6 10.43 9.91 7.44
CA LEU A 6 11.83 9.78 7.02
C LEU A 6 12.42 8.41 7.36
N ASN A 7 12.10 7.88 8.53
CA ASN A 7 12.51 6.54 8.93
C ASN A 7 11.91 5.47 8.00
N GLU A 8 10.64 5.63 7.61
CA GLU A 8 9.98 4.72 6.68
C GLU A 8 10.62 4.76 5.28
N ALA A 9 10.95 5.95 4.78
CA ALA A 9 11.66 6.08 3.51
C ALA A 9 13.04 5.38 3.53
N SER A 10 13.77 5.49 4.65
CA SER A 10 15.02 4.74 4.84
C SER A 10 14.80 3.23 4.94
N ALA A 11 13.77 2.78 5.65
CA ALA A 11 13.43 1.37 5.77
C ALA A 11 13.03 0.76 4.41
N LEU A 12 12.30 1.53 3.57
CA LEU A 12 11.96 1.16 2.20
C LEU A 12 13.20 0.80 1.36
N VAL A 13 14.27 1.58 1.47
CA VAL A 13 15.55 1.27 0.78
C VAL A 13 16.02 -0.13 1.17
N GLY A 14 16.01 -0.44 2.47
CA GLY A 14 16.45 -1.74 2.99
C GLY A 14 15.60 -2.90 2.45
N ARG A 15 14.28 -2.73 2.38
CA ARG A 15 13.36 -3.75 1.86
C ARG A 15 13.52 -3.97 0.35
N VAL A 16 13.75 -2.92 -0.41
CA VAL A 16 13.78 -3.00 -1.88
C VAL A 16 15.13 -3.45 -2.41
N ILE A 17 16.24 -2.86 -1.95
CA ILE A 17 17.57 -3.11 -2.51
C ILE A 17 18.60 -3.62 -1.49
N GLY A 18 18.18 -3.80 -0.25
CA GLY A 18 19.01 -4.32 0.84
C GLY A 18 19.56 -3.25 1.78
N SER A 19 19.64 -3.62 3.06
CA SER A 19 19.99 -2.71 4.16
C SER A 19 21.37 -2.04 4.01
N LYS A 20 22.32 -2.68 3.32
CA LYS A 20 23.64 -2.10 3.04
C LYS A 20 23.60 -0.79 2.27
N TRP A 21 22.51 -0.52 1.55
CA TRP A 21 22.35 0.71 0.75
C TRP A 21 21.62 1.83 1.48
N GLN A 22 21.09 1.60 2.67
CA GLN A 22 20.31 2.63 3.39
C GLN A 22 21.09 3.90 3.64
N SER A 23 22.37 3.81 3.98
CA SER A 23 23.24 4.97 4.21
C SER A 23 23.59 5.74 2.93
N SER A 24 23.36 5.15 1.77
CA SER A 24 23.58 5.80 0.49
C SER A 24 22.44 6.73 0.05
N PHE A 25 21.31 6.71 0.76
CA PHE A 25 20.17 7.58 0.48
C PHE A 25 19.86 8.46 1.69
N LYS A 26 19.78 9.77 1.47
CA LYS A 26 19.36 10.75 2.47
C LYS A 26 18.00 11.28 2.09
N PHE A 27 17.04 11.20 3.00
CA PHE A 27 15.68 11.67 2.79
C PHE A 27 15.42 12.95 3.55
N GLU A 28 14.83 13.93 2.88
CA GLU A 28 14.49 15.23 3.45
C GLU A 28 13.06 15.62 3.06
N LEU A 29 12.34 16.24 3.97
CA LEU A 29 11.02 16.79 3.66
C LEU A 29 11.13 18.18 3.07
N ARG A 30 10.25 18.48 2.13
CA ARG A 30 10.09 19.79 1.53
C ARG A 30 8.60 20.17 1.42
N SER A 31 8.30 21.40 1.10
CA SER A 31 6.94 21.84 0.78
C SER A 31 6.49 21.38 -0.60
N LYS A 32 5.18 21.26 -0.81
CA LYS A 32 4.57 21.08 -2.14
C LYS A 32 5.05 22.16 -3.10
N MET A 33 5.05 21.85 -4.37
CA MET A 33 5.32 22.81 -5.43
C MET A 33 4.02 23.16 -6.16
N ASN A 34 3.63 24.43 -6.10
CA ASN A 34 2.36 24.91 -6.70
C ASN A 34 1.13 24.09 -6.24
N GLY A 35 1.10 23.68 -4.95
CA GLY A 35 0.03 22.86 -4.39
C GLY A 35 0.09 21.37 -4.74
N ARG A 36 1.07 20.94 -5.54
CA ARG A 36 1.19 19.58 -6.07
C ARG A 36 2.24 18.76 -5.31
N ASP A 37 2.06 17.44 -5.31
CA ASP A 37 3.08 16.52 -4.84
C ASP A 37 4.31 16.59 -5.75
N VAL A 38 5.50 16.61 -5.13
CA VAL A 38 6.76 16.82 -5.80
C VAL A 38 7.87 16.04 -5.13
N PHE A 39 8.79 15.53 -5.93
CA PHE A 39 10.07 15.04 -5.44
C PHE A 39 11.25 15.74 -6.13
N GLU A 40 12.38 15.75 -5.45
CA GLU A 40 13.68 16.14 -5.99
C GLU A 40 14.71 15.05 -5.71
N ILE A 41 15.63 14.85 -6.64
CA ILE A 41 16.81 14.01 -6.43
C ILE A 41 18.07 14.77 -6.89
N GLU A 42 19.14 14.64 -6.12
CA GLU A 42 20.45 15.21 -6.45
C GLU A 42 21.59 14.43 -5.78
N ASP A 43 22.80 14.64 -6.25
CA ASP A 43 23.99 14.07 -5.65
C ASP A 43 24.28 14.71 -4.29
N GLY A 44 24.47 13.87 -3.25
CA GLY A 44 24.78 14.31 -1.88
C GLY A 44 26.27 14.28 -1.56
N GLY A 45 27.13 13.94 -2.53
CA GLY A 45 28.55 13.69 -2.31
C GLY A 45 28.80 12.31 -1.66
N ASN A 46 30.06 11.85 -1.69
CA ASN A 46 30.48 10.57 -1.06
C ASN A 46 29.58 9.37 -1.42
N ASN A 47 29.22 9.21 -2.67
CA ASN A 47 28.32 8.15 -3.14
C ASN A 47 26.98 8.13 -2.41
N THR A 48 26.41 9.30 -2.16
CA THR A 48 25.06 9.42 -1.61
C THR A 48 24.13 10.17 -2.55
N ILE A 49 22.86 9.80 -2.51
CA ILE A 49 21.78 10.48 -3.23
C ILE A 49 20.85 11.12 -2.19
N ILE A 50 20.52 12.39 -2.39
CA ILE A 50 19.53 13.10 -1.60
C ILE A 50 18.20 13.02 -2.33
N VAL A 51 17.16 12.55 -1.63
CA VAL A 51 15.79 12.49 -2.12
C VAL A 51 14.94 13.40 -1.24
N ARG A 52 14.31 14.41 -1.84
CA ARG A 52 13.35 15.29 -1.14
C ARG A 52 11.95 15.07 -1.66
N GLY A 53 10.97 15.11 -0.76
CA GLY A 53 9.55 14.98 -1.08
C GLY A 53 8.67 15.68 -0.06
N ASN A 54 7.42 15.97 -0.43
CA ASN A 54 6.50 16.64 0.50
C ASN A 54 5.75 15.66 1.42
N ASN A 55 5.82 14.37 1.13
CA ASN A 55 5.22 13.28 1.92
C ASN A 55 5.96 11.97 1.64
N GLY A 56 5.56 10.88 2.28
CA GLY A 56 6.20 9.57 2.10
C GLY A 56 6.06 9.03 0.69
N ILE A 57 4.93 9.27 0.01
CA ILE A 57 4.73 8.88 -1.40
C ILE A 57 5.73 9.58 -2.29
N SER A 58 5.91 10.88 -2.12
CA SER A 58 6.86 11.66 -2.92
C SER A 58 8.31 11.20 -2.70
N LEU A 59 8.69 10.88 -1.45
CA LEU A 59 10.00 10.30 -1.15
C LEU A 59 10.19 8.94 -1.82
N ALA A 60 9.20 8.04 -1.71
CA ALA A 60 9.22 6.72 -2.34
C ALA A 60 9.28 6.83 -3.87
N SER A 61 8.52 7.76 -4.47
CA SER A 61 8.51 8.00 -5.91
C SER A 61 9.86 8.55 -6.41
N GLY A 62 10.48 9.46 -5.65
CA GLY A 62 11.82 9.96 -5.96
C GLY A 62 12.88 8.84 -5.91
N PHE A 63 12.81 7.99 -4.89
CA PHE A 63 13.66 6.81 -4.79
C PHE A 63 13.45 5.87 -5.97
N ASN A 64 12.21 5.53 -6.32
CA ASN A 64 11.89 4.69 -7.48
C ASN A 64 12.37 5.31 -8.81
N TYR A 65 12.23 6.62 -8.97
CA TYR A 65 12.74 7.31 -10.15
C TYR A 65 14.26 7.14 -10.29
N TYR A 66 15.00 7.28 -9.18
CA TYR A 66 16.43 7.01 -9.17
C TYR A 66 16.74 5.56 -9.54
N LEU A 67 16.07 4.60 -8.94
CA LEU A 67 16.27 3.18 -9.21
C LEU A 67 16.10 2.86 -10.69
N LYS A 68 15.01 3.29 -11.30
CA LYS A 68 14.69 3.00 -12.71
C LYS A 68 15.63 3.70 -13.70
N ASN A 69 15.95 4.98 -13.45
CA ASN A 69 16.63 5.80 -14.46
C ASN A 69 18.16 5.82 -14.32
N TYR A 70 18.69 5.49 -13.14
CA TYR A 70 20.13 5.53 -12.87
C TYR A 70 20.70 4.17 -12.47
N ALA A 71 20.05 3.46 -11.55
CA ALA A 71 20.54 2.20 -11.05
C ALA A 71 20.15 0.99 -11.92
N MET A 72 19.25 1.14 -12.87
CA MET A 72 18.67 0.07 -13.69
C MET A 72 18.04 -1.04 -12.83
N VAL A 73 17.36 -0.62 -11.79
CA VAL A 73 16.63 -1.47 -10.85
C VAL A 73 15.14 -1.30 -11.08
N ASP A 74 14.42 -2.42 -11.13
CA ASP A 74 12.96 -2.46 -11.20
C ASP A 74 12.41 -3.32 -10.06
N TYR A 75 11.48 -2.74 -9.30
CA TYR A 75 10.79 -3.41 -8.20
C TYR A 75 9.32 -3.61 -8.56
N ASN A 76 8.93 -4.87 -8.68
CA ASN A 76 7.57 -5.27 -8.98
C ASN A 76 7.20 -6.55 -8.21
N PRO A 77 6.45 -6.45 -7.09
CA PRO A 77 6.11 -7.61 -6.26
C PRO A 77 5.16 -8.61 -6.92
N LEU A 78 4.52 -8.23 -8.03
CA LEU A 78 3.62 -9.13 -8.77
C LEU A 78 4.33 -9.91 -9.88
N PHE A 79 5.57 -9.56 -10.20
CA PHE A 79 6.40 -10.17 -11.23
C PHE A 79 7.84 -10.29 -10.75
N ASP A 80 8.72 -10.77 -11.62
CA ASP A 80 10.14 -10.84 -11.32
C ASP A 80 10.73 -9.43 -11.17
N SER A 81 11.19 -9.11 -9.96
CA SER A 81 11.93 -7.89 -9.68
C SER A 81 13.41 -8.04 -9.99
N ASN A 82 14.02 -7.00 -10.56
CA ASN A 82 15.46 -6.88 -10.69
C ASN A 82 15.97 -5.81 -9.72
N THR A 83 16.27 -6.22 -8.49
CA THR A 83 16.63 -5.30 -7.39
C THR A 83 18.13 -5.24 -7.10
N GLU A 84 18.95 -5.86 -7.92
CA GLU A 84 20.40 -5.87 -7.76
C GLU A 84 21.05 -4.54 -8.21
N MET A 85 21.71 -3.87 -7.29
CA MET A 85 22.47 -2.64 -7.54
C MET A 85 23.83 -2.94 -8.22
N LYS A 86 23.82 -3.46 -9.45
CA LYS A 86 25.03 -3.93 -10.16
C LYS A 86 26.10 -2.86 -10.36
N LYS A 87 25.67 -1.62 -10.55
CA LYS A 87 26.58 -0.48 -10.78
C LYS A 87 26.89 0.31 -9.49
N GLY A 88 26.37 -0.11 -8.34
CA GLY A 88 26.42 0.67 -7.12
C GLY A 88 25.63 1.99 -7.25
N ILE A 89 26.07 3.02 -6.52
CA ILE A 89 25.46 4.35 -6.61
C ILE A 89 26.00 5.07 -7.86
N VAL A 90 25.09 5.40 -8.75
CA VAL A 90 25.35 6.14 -9.98
C VAL A 90 25.00 7.63 -9.74
N PRO A 91 25.91 8.58 -9.99
CA PRO A 91 25.61 10.00 -9.85
C PRO A 91 24.45 10.45 -10.75
N VAL A 92 23.60 11.34 -10.22
CA VAL A 92 22.50 11.97 -10.97
C VAL A 92 23.04 13.04 -11.93
N GLY A 93 24.15 13.69 -11.55
CA GLY A 93 24.86 14.71 -12.33
C GLY A 93 24.21 16.09 -12.26
N LYS A 94 22.90 16.17 -12.31
CA LYS A 94 22.13 17.41 -12.16
C LYS A 94 20.89 17.17 -11.30
N LYS A 95 20.48 18.18 -10.57
CA LYS A 95 19.24 18.11 -9.77
C LYS A 95 18.05 17.84 -10.68
N ILE A 96 17.28 16.84 -10.34
CA ILE A 96 15.99 16.48 -10.96
C ILE A 96 14.86 16.94 -10.04
N VAL A 97 13.86 17.59 -10.60
CA VAL A 97 12.62 17.98 -9.91
C VAL A 97 11.45 17.51 -10.74
N LYS A 98 10.53 16.79 -10.13
CA LYS A 98 9.29 16.33 -10.80
C LYS A 98 8.10 16.48 -9.87
N ASP A 99 7.03 17.05 -10.41
CA ASP A 99 5.73 17.13 -9.77
C ASP A 99 4.70 16.31 -10.54
N THR A 100 3.51 16.12 -9.95
CA THR A 100 2.38 15.47 -10.61
C THR A 100 1.23 16.43 -10.81
N GLN A 101 0.54 16.33 -11.95
CA GLN A 101 -0.67 17.11 -12.25
C GLN A 101 -1.93 16.47 -11.65
N TYR A 102 -1.85 15.19 -11.27
CA TYR A 102 -2.99 14.42 -10.77
C TYR A 102 -3.08 14.53 -9.26
N GLU A 103 -4.21 15.04 -8.77
CA GLU A 103 -4.53 15.09 -7.35
C GLU A 103 -4.78 13.68 -6.79
N TYR A 104 -5.53 12.86 -7.52
CA TYR A 104 -5.88 11.49 -7.14
C TYR A 104 -5.19 10.48 -8.05
N ARG A 105 -4.49 9.55 -7.44
CA ARG A 105 -3.78 8.44 -8.09
C ARG A 105 -4.21 7.16 -7.41
N TYR A 106 -5.23 6.54 -8.00
CA TYR A 106 -5.97 5.42 -7.41
C TYR A 106 -5.43 4.07 -7.88
N ALA A 107 -5.37 3.11 -6.97
CA ALA A 107 -5.02 1.73 -7.26
C ALA A 107 -6.04 0.75 -6.70
N LEU A 108 -6.06 -0.42 -7.30
CA LEU A 108 -6.89 -1.58 -7.04
C LEU A 108 -8.35 -1.46 -7.48
N ASN A 109 -8.95 -2.62 -7.64
CA ASN A 109 -10.38 -2.84 -7.82
C ASN A 109 -10.79 -4.07 -7.00
N PHE A 110 -12.10 -4.28 -6.85
CA PHE A 110 -12.62 -5.40 -6.05
C PHE A 110 -12.11 -6.76 -6.54
N CYS A 111 -12.14 -6.99 -7.85
CA CYS A 111 -11.78 -8.30 -8.42
C CYS A 111 -10.36 -8.72 -8.08
N THR A 112 -9.39 -7.80 -8.07
CA THR A 112 -7.99 -8.09 -7.75
C THR A 112 -7.85 -8.73 -6.37
N TYR A 113 -8.64 -8.29 -5.40
CA TYR A 113 -8.64 -8.87 -4.05
C TYR A 113 -8.99 -10.36 -4.04
N SER A 114 -9.92 -10.81 -4.89
CA SER A 114 -10.35 -12.21 -4.92
C SER A 114 -9.56 -13.06 -5.92
N TYR A 115 -8.98 -12.49 -6.96
CA TYR A 115 -8.13 -13.25 -7.89
C TYR A 115 -6.70 -13.42 -7.41
N THR A 116 -6.11 -12.40 -6.79
CA THR A 116 -4.69 -12.38 -6.44
C THR A 116 -4.47 -12.35 -4.93
N MET A 117 -5.30 -11.60 -4.18
CA MET A 117 -4.99 -11.18 -2.82
C MET A 117 -5.82 -11.88 -1.73
N SER A 118 -6.64 -12.88 -2.08
CA SER A 118 -7.61 -13.52 -1.16
C SER A 118 -7.00 -13.98 0.17
N PHE A 119 -5.77 -14.50 0.10
CA PHE A 119 -5.08 -15.10 1.25
C PHE A 119 -3.76 -14.41 1.57
N TRP A 120 -3.53 -13.22 1.04
CA TRP A 120 -2.31 -12.48 1.32
C TRP A 120 -2.16 -12.20 2.81
N ASN A 121 -0.94 -12.35 3.28
CA ASN A 121 -0.50 -11.97 4.63
C ASN A 121 0.16 -10.58 4.62
N TRP A 122 0.72 -10.18 5.76
CA TRP A 122 1.37 -8.89 5.91
C TRP A 122 2.54 -8.68 4.94
N ASP A 123 3.39 -9.69 4.75
CA ASP A 123 4.60 -9.54 3.92
C ASP A 123 4.23 -9.17 2.47
N GLN A 124 3.21 -9.82 1.92
CA GLN A 124 2.71 -9.56 0.57
C GLN A 124 2.05 -8.18 0.45
N TYR A 125 1.26 -7.78 1.47
CA TYR A 125 0.68 -6.44 1.49
C TYR A 125 1.73 -5.35 1.73
N GLU A 126 2.75 -5.59 2.55
CA GLU A 126 3.86 -4.66 2.76
C GLU A 126 4.57 -4.36 1.44
N GLU A 127 4.94 -5.39 0.68
CA GLU A 127 5.56 -5.26 -0.63
C GLU A 127 4.67 -4.49 -1.61
N PHE A 128 3.37 -4.78 -1.62
CA PHE A 128 2.43 -4.10 -2.51
C PHE A 128 2.23 -2.63 -2.13
N ILE A 129 2.13 -2.30 -0.85
CA ILE A 129 2.00 -0.92 -0.37
C ILE A 129 3.29 -0.12 -0.66
N ASP A 130 4.46 -0.73 -0.49
CA ASP A 130 5.74 -0.14 -0.88
C ASP A 130 5.78 0.16 -2.39
N TRP A 131 5.39 -0.80 -3.21
CA TRP A 131 5.27 -0.61 -4.65
C TRP A 131 4.27 0.50 -5.01
N ALA A 132 3.12 0.53 -4.37
CA ALA A 132 2.11 1.56 -4.59
C ALA A 132 2.65 2.97 -4.28
N ALA A 133 3.31 3.15 -3.13
CA ALA A 133 3.97 4.41 -2.77
C ALA A 133 5.07 4.79 -3.77
N MET A 134 5.91 3.85 -4.17
CA MET A 134 6.97 4.05 -5.16
C MET A 134 6.43 4.46 -6.53
N ASN A 135 5.21 4.08 -6.87
CA ASN A 135 4.54 4.45 -8.12
C ASN A 135 3.54 5.62 -7.98
N GLY A 136 3.59 6.33 -6.85
CA GLY A 136 2.84 7.56 -6.67
C GLY A 136 1.37 7.40 -6.29
N VAL A 137 0.91 6.21 -5.94
CA VAL A 137 -0.46 5.95 -5.50
C VAL A 137 -0.74 6.67 -4.19
N ASN A 138 -1.83 7.44 -4.13
CA ASN A 138 -2.26 8.13 -2.91
C ASN A 138 -3.68 7.76 -2.45
N LEU A 139 -4.39 6.96 -3.24
CA LEU A 139 -5.68 6.36 -2.91
C LEU A 139 -5.63 4.87 -3.25
N MET A 140 -6.03 4.01 -2.33
CA MET A 140 -6.06 2.57 -2.57
C MET A 140 -7.35 1.98 -2.04
N LEU A 141 -8.07 1.21 -2.89
CA LEU A 141 -9.22 0.44 -2.42
C LEU A 141 -8.74 -0.49 -1.31
N ASP A 142 -9.47 -0.53 -0.22
CA ASP A 142 -9.18 -1.40 0.92
C ASP A 142 -10.45 -2.05 1.43
N ILE A 143 -10.52 -3.37 1.27
CA ILE A 143 -11.62 -4.19 1.77
C ILE A 143 -11.16 -5.17 2.87
N VAL A 144 -9.88 -5.14 3.25
CA VAL A 144 -9.33 -6.05 4.27
C VAL A 144 -9.87 -5.67 5.65
N GLY A 145 -10.46 -6.64 6.34
CA GLY A 145 -11.03 -6.45 7.67
C GLY A 145 -12.43 -5.80 7.68
N GLN A 146 -13.00 -5.50 6.53
CA GLN A 146 -14.36 -4.95 6.45
C GLN A 146 -15.43 -5.98 6.86
N GLU A 147 -15.17 -7.25 6.70
CA GLU A 147 -16.01 -8.33 7.19
C GLU A 147 -16.22 -8.29 8.72
N GLU A 148 -15.22 -7.85 9.48
CA GLU A 148 -15.38 -7.65 10.92
C GLU A 148 -16.28 -6.45 11.23
N VAL A 149 -16.17 -5.36 10.48
CA VAL A 149 -17.07 -4.21 10.62
C VAL A 149 -18.50 -4.62 10.31
N LEU A 150 -18.70 -5.42 9.27
CA LEU A 150 -20.00 -5.95 8.89
C LEU A 150 -20.53 -6.90 9.98
N ARG A 151 -19.72 -7.83 10.50
CA ARG A 151 -20.08 -8.72 11.60
C ARG A 151 -20.58 -7.94 12.81
N GLN A 152 -19.83 -6.95 13.26
CA GLN A 152 -20.24 -6.12 14.40
C GLN A 152 -21.53 -5.33 14.13
N THR A 153 -21.76 -4.94 12.90
CA THR A 153 -22.98 -4.22 12.51
C THR A 153 -24.19 -5.15 12.54
N LEU A 154 -24.08 -6.32 11.92
CA LEU A 154 -25.16 -7.32 11.89
C LEU A 154 -25.47 -7.85 13.29
N ASN A 155 -24.47 -8.09 14.13
CA ASN A 155 -24.69 -8.50 15.52
C ASN A 155 -25.48 -7.48 16.33
N LYS A 156 -25.27 -6.15 16.09
CA LYS A 156 -26.08 -5.11 16.70
C LYS A 156 -27.55 -5.13 16.25
N TRP A 157 -27.82 -5.73 15.10
CA TRP A 157 -29.18 -5.91 14.58
C TRP A 157 -29.79 -7.27 14.96
N GLY A 158 -29.08 -8.09 15.76
CA GLY A 158 -29.58 -9.31 16.34
C GLY A 158 -29.16 -10.61 15.65
N TYR A 159 -28.36 -10.54 14.58
CA TYR A 159 -27.80 -11.73 13.95
C TYR A 159 -26.71 -12.34 14.82
N SER A 160 -26.65 -13.67 14.89
CA SER A 160 -25.58 -14.42 15.56
C SER A 160 -24.30 -14.46 14.71
N ASP A 161 -23.17 -14.81 15.32
CA ASP A 161 -21.91 -14.98 14.60
C ASP A 161 -21.98 -16.10 13.56
N GLU A 162 -22.75 -17.15 13.82
CA GLU A 162 -22.99 -18.25 12.90
C GLU A 162 -23.73 -17.78 11.66
N GLU A 163 -24.84 -17.05 11.84
CA GLU A 163 -25.61 -16.49 10.72
C GLU A 163 -24.76 -15.53 9.89
N VAL A 164 -23.93 -14.70 10.51
CA VAL A 164 -23.02 -13.79 9.82
C VAL A 164 -21.97 -14.55 9.00
N LYS A 165 -21.38 -15.62 9.56
CA LYS A 165 -20.39 -16.46 8.85
C LYS A 165 -21.00 -17.18 7.66
N GLU A 166 -22.26 -17.61 7.75
CA GLU A 166 -22.98 -18.24 6.64
C GLU A 166 -23.35 -17.22 5.56
N TYR A 167 -23.65 -16.00 5.95
CA TYR A 167 -24.02 -14.92 5.02
C TYR A 167 -22.84 -14.38 4.24
N ILE A 168 -21.69 -14.17 4.89
CA ILE A 168 -20.48 -13.64 4.23
C ILE A 168 -19.87 -14.74 3.35
N CYS A 169 -19.48 -14.39 2.13
CA CYS A 169 -18.80 -15.32 1.25
C CYS A 169 -17.42 -15.73 1.77
N GLY A 170 -16.93 -16.88 1.33
CA GLY A 170 -15.53 -17.26 1.54
C GLY A 170 -14.53 -16.26 0.93
N PRO A 171 -13.26 -16.26 1.37
CA PRO A 171 -12.29 -15.22 1.04
C PRO A 171 -12.06 -15.02 -0.46
N ALA A 172 -12.08 -16.10 -1.24
CA ALA A 172 -11.92 -16.03 -2.68
C ALA A 172 -13.11 -15.38 -3.41
N TYR A 173 -14.18 -15.06 -2.70
CA TYR A 173 -15.41 -14.51 -3.27
C TYR A 173 -15.81 -13.15 -2.70
N PHE A 174 -15.00 -12.55 -1.85
CA PHE A 174 -15.28 -11.25 -1.23
C PHE A 174 -15.52 -10.14 -2.24
N ALA A 175 -14.83 -10.13 -3.36
CA ALA A 175 -15.03 -9.14 -4.41
C ALA A 175 -16.50 -9.08 -4.84
N TRP A 176 -17.07 -10.23 -5.11
CA TRP A 176 -18.46 -10.34 -5.58
C TRP A 176 -19.46 -10.10 -4.45
N PHE A 177 -19.12 -10.50 -3.23
CA PHE A 177 -19.91 -10.17 -2.05
C PHE A 177 -20.01 -8.66 -1.86
N TYR A 178 -18.88 -7.95 -1.85
CA TYR A 178 -18.87 -6.49 -1.70
C TYR A 178 -19.45 -5.73 -2.89
N MET A 179 -19.41 -6.30 -4.09
CA MET A 179 -20.12 -5.78 -5.25
C MET A 179 -21.62 -6.15 -5.27
N GLN A 180 -22.13 -6.87 -4.26
CA GLN A 180 -23.53 -7.26 -4.11
C GLN A 180 -24.04 -8.26 -5.17
N ASN A 181 -23.14 -9.05 -5.72
CA ASN A 181 -23.47 -10.05 -6.73
C ASN A 181 -23.69 -11.45 -6.12
N LEU A 182 -23.13 -11.70 -4.92
CA LEU A 182 -23.03 -13.01 -4.34
C LEU A 182 -23.06 -12.93 -2.81
N TYR A 183 -23.73 -13.89 -2.16
CA TYR A 183 -23.70 -14.10 -0.71
C TYR A 183 -23.76 -15.58 -0.38
N SER A 184 -23.42 -15.95 0.84
CA SER A 184 -23.51 -17.34 1.34
C SER A 184 -22.79 -18.38 0.45
N TYR A 185 -21.67 -18.02 -0.16
CA TYR A 185 -20.97 -18.89 -1.10
C TYR A 185 -19.49 -19.06 -0.72
N GLY A 186 -19.03 -20.32 -0.74
CA GLY A 186 -17.62 -20.63 -0.49
C GLY A 186 -17.16 -20.47 0.96
N GLY A 187 -18.09 -20.27 1.89
CA GLY A 187 -17.86 -20.22 3.33
C GLY A 187 -18.15 -21.56 4.02
N PRO A 188 -18.31 -21.57 5.35
CA PRO A 188 -18.18 -20.42 6.24
C PRO A 188 -16.73 -19.95 6.44
N LEU A 189 -16.55 -18.70 6.95
CA LEU A 189 -15.24 -18.19 7.32
C LEU A 189 -14.68 -18.94 8.52
N PRO A 190 -13.36 -19.18 8.60
CA PRO A 190 -12.72 -19.74 9.79
C PRO A 190 -12.94 -18.86 11.03
N ASP A 191 -12.99 -19.45 12.22
CA ASP A 191 -13.26 -18.74 13.47
C ASP A 191 -12.29 -17.59 13.75
N ASN A 192 -11.01 -17.79 13.45
CA ASN A 192 -9.96 -16.78 13.67
C ASN A 192 -9.80 -15.76 12.53
N TRP A 193 -10.60 -15.85 11.47
CA TRP A 193 -10.49 -15.01 10.30
C TRP A 193 -10.69 -13.53 10.62
N PHE A 194 -11.75 -13.20 11.34
CA PHE A 194 -12.09 -11.82 11.67
C PHE A 194 -11.00 -11.13 12.48
N GLU A 195 -10.45 -11.79 13.49
CA GLU A 195 -9.37 -11.24 14.31
C GLU A 195 -8.08 -11.04 13.50
N GLN A 196 -7.65 -12.07 12.76
CA GLN A 196 -6.45 -12.00 11.94
C GLN A 196 -6.53 -10.91 10.87
N ARG A 197 -7.68 -10.76 10.20
CA ARG A 197 -7.87 -9.73 9.18
C ARG A 197 -7.98 -8.34 9.77
N THR A 198 -8.52 -8.18 10.95
CA THR A 198 -8.52 -6.91 11.68
C THR A 198 -7.10 -6.46 12.04
N GLU A 199 -6.27 -7.38 12.53
CA GLU A 199 -4.86 -7.08 12.82
C GLU A 199 -4.09 -6.71 11.54
N LEU A 200 -4.28 -7.47 10.47
CA LEU A 200 -3.69 -7.19 9.17
C LEU A 200 -4.10 -5.80 8.67
N ALA A 201 -5.39 -5.46 8.72
CA ALA A 201 -5.91 -4.15 8.31
C ALA A 201 -5.25 -3.01 9.10
N ARG A 202 -5.06 -3.17 10.41
CA ARG A 202 -4.37 -2.16 11.24
C ARG A 202 -2.93 -1.92 10.78
N LYS A 203 -2.19 -2.99 10.47
CA LYS A 203 -0.81 -2.89 9.94
C LYS A 203 -0.79 -2.17 8.59
N MET A 204 -1.72 -2.54 7.70
CA MET A 204 -1.87 -1.91 6.39
C MET A 204 -2.16 -0.41 6.52
N HIS A 205 -3.14 -0.04 7.35
CA HIS A 205 -3.51 1.36 7.57
C HIS A 205 -2.36 2.19 8.17
N ASP A 206 -1.62 1.65 9.15
CA ASP A 206 -0.47 2.37 9.73
C ASP A 206 0.62 2.63 8.67
N ARG A 207 0.91 1.66 7.82
CA ARG A 207 1.87 1.82 6.73
C ARG A 207 1.36 2.80 5.67
N MET A 208 0.12 2.65 5.22
CA MET A 208 -0.49 3.57 4.25
C MET A 208 -0.49 5.01 4.77
N GLN A 209 -0.91 5.22 6.02
CA GLN A 209 -0.90 6.53 6.67
C GLN A 209 0.52 7.13 6.74
N THR A 210 1.53 6.30 7.01
CA THR A 210 2.92 6.77 7.09
C THR A 210 3.41 7.27 5.73
N TYR A 211 3.04 6.63 4.65
CA TYR A 211 3.33 7.13 3.29
C TYR A 211 2.47 8.33 2.90
N GLY A 212 1.24 8.42 3.37
CA GLY A 212 0.24 9.38 2.94
C GLY A 212 -0.75 8.80 1.91
N ILE A 213 -0.90 7.47 1.87
CA ILE A 213 -1.92 6.77 1.06
C ILE A 213 -3.22 6.74 1.88
N SER A 214 -4.30 7.21 1.31
CA SER A 214 -5.63 7.14 1.93
C SER A 214 -6.35 5.85 1.52
N PRO A 215 -6.85 5.05 2.48
CA PRO A 215 -7.71 3.93 2.15
C PRO A 215 -9.05 4.42 1.61
N VAL A 216 -9.53 3.77 0.56
CA VAL A 216 -10.88 3.94 0.04
C VAL A 216 -11.68 2.73 0.48
N VAL A 217 -12.65 2.96 1.36
CA VAL A 217 -13.46 1.90 1.94
C VAL A 217 -14.88 1.97 1.42
N GLN A 218 -15.51 0.80 1.29
CA GLN A 218 -16.91 0.72 0.91
C GLN A 218 -17.81 1.10 2.10
N GLY A 219 -18.80 1.93 1.85
CA GLY A 219 -19.89 2.16 2.81
C GLY A 219 -20.87 0.99 2.83
N PHE A 220 -21.72 0.97 3.84
CA PHE A 220 -22.81 -0.01 3.92
C PHE A 220 -23.81 0.19 2.78
N SER A 221 -24.08 -0.88 2.03
CA SER A 221 -24.89 -0.84 0.81
C SER A 221 -26.37 -1.23 1.02
N GLY A 222 -26.75 -1.59 2.25
CA GLY A 222 -28.13 -2.00 2.60
C GLY A 222 -28.40 -3.50 2.45
N GLN A 223 -27.42 -4.29 2.06
CA GLN A 223 -27.57 -5.74 1.91
C GLN A 223 -27.49 -6.42 3.29
N VAL A 224 -28.47 -7.24 3.60
CA VAL A 224 -28.58 -8.00 4.87
C VAL A 224 -28.94 -9.46 4.58
N PRO A 225 -28.69 -10.39 5.53
CA PRO A 225 -29.16 -11.77 5.41
C PRO A 225 -30.68 -11.84 5.25
N ASP A 226 -31.16 -12.80 4.47
CA ASP A 226 -32.58 -13.13 4.42
C ASP A 226 -32.98 -13.83 5.72
N ASN A 227 -34.10 -13.43 6.32
CA ASN A 227 -34.67 -14.05 7.53
C ASN A 227 -35.61 -15.20 7.16
#